data_b98d270f1700794d0b7f11159275dbee
#
_entry.id   b98d270f1700794d0b7f11159275dbee
#
_cell.length_a   1.000
_cell.length_b   1.000
_cell.length_c   1.000
_cell.angle_alpha   90.00
_cell.angle_beta   90.00
_cell.angle_gamma   90.00
#
_symmetry.space_group_name_H-M   'P 1'
#
loop_
_entity.id
_entity.type
_entity.pdbx_description
1 polymer ?
#
loop_
_entity_poly.entity_id
_entity_poly.type
_entity_poly.pdbx_seq_one_letter_code
_entity_poly.pdbx_strand_id
1 'polypeptide(L)'
;MRPVDKGESPYNTIKKYQDALPYLGEKIGYYCSYCEFPIKHVPEVEHVVSKSKGGDITDWKNLLLGCKYCNARKSANTTPENDDDFLWPDVNNTAIAYLYENGYPKVNEQLLMELDPTGELKEKATNTYELVKLGNVPDLSKGDKDRRLIERNTAYYKAKESLDGWLHMKDAPDSYREDLKKQIIMTAL
;
A
#
# COMPACT_ATOMS: atom_id res chain seq x y z
N MET A 1 5.37 -0.28 0.54
CA MET A 1 4.13 -0.10 1.35
C MET A 1 4.39 1.05 2.30
N ARG A 2 3.67 2.15 2.18
CA ARG A 2 3.81 3.29 3.08
C ARG A 2 3.07 3.05 4.39
N PRO A 3 3.57 3.54 5.53
CA PRO A 3 2.77 3.62 6.74
C PRO A 3 1.57 4.55 6.52
N VAL A 4 0.45 4.23 7.16
CA VAL A 4 -0.76 5.06 7.10
C VAL A 4 -1.15 5.52 8.50
N ASP A 5 -1.44 6.80 8.65
CA ASP A 5 -2.00 7.34 9.88
C ASP A 5 -3.49 7.61 9.68
N LYS A 6 -4.33 6.81 10.29
CA LYS A 6 -5.78 6.97 10.27
C LYS A 6 -6.31 7.74 11.47
N GLY A 7 -5.43 8.10 12.43
CA GLY A 7 -5.78 8.81 13.63
C GLY A 7 -6.81 8.10 14.51
N GLU A 8 -7.39 8.84 15.42
CA GLU A 8 -8.45 8.34 16.29
C GLU A 8 -9.76 8.12 15.54
N SER A 9 -10.59 7.23 16.06
CA SER A 9 -11.93 6.97 15.50
C SER A 9 -12.74 8.25 15.42
N PRO A 10 -13.32 8.61 14.28
CA PRO A 10 -14.18 9.79 14.15
C PRO A 10 -15.54 9.62 14.83
N TYR A 11 -15.84 8.42 15.32
CA TYR A 11 -17.11 8.08 15.95
C TYR A 11 -16.95 7.44 17.32
N ASN A 12 -17.88 7.72 18.21
CA ASN A 12 -18.03 6.95 19.45
C ASN A 12 -18.52 5.52 19.17
N THR A 13 -19.26 5.33 18.06
CA THR A 13 -19.77 4.02 17.64
C THR A 13 -19.98 4.00 16.13
N ILE A 14 -19.28 3.14 15.42
CA ILE A 14 -19.52 2.84 14.00
C ILE A 14 -20.64 1.80 13.94
N LYS A 15 -21.75 2.12 13.29
CA LYS A 15 -22.89 1.19 13.18
C LYS A 15 -22.66 0.11 12.14
N LYS A 16 -22.05 0.48 11.03
CA LYS A 16 -21.66 -0.42 9.94
C LYS A 16 -20.24 -0.07 9.52
N TYR A 17 -19.41 -1.06 9.28
CA TYR A 17 -18.02 -0.81 8.89
C TYR A 17 -17.90 0.01 7.59
N GLN A 18 -18.88 -0.07 6.69
CA GLN A 18 -18.91 0.73 5.47
C GLN A 18 -18.99 2.24 5.76
N ASP A 19 -19.57 2.62 6.91
CA ASP A 19 -19.68 4.02 7.32
C ASP A 19 -18.31 4.64 7.59
N ALA A 20 -17.28 3.81 7.80
CA ALA A 20 -15.89 4.25 7.96
C ALA A 20 -15.23 4.74 6.67
N LEU A 21 -15.76 4.35 5.50
CA LEU A 21 -15.15 4.61 4.19
C LEU A 21 -14.77 6.08 3.95
N PRO A 22 -15.66 7.06 4.11
CA PRO A 22 -15.32 8.46 3.83
C PRO A 22 -14.22 8.98 4.75
N TYR A 23 -14.20 8.56 6.00
CA TYR A 23 -13.20 9.00 6.99
C TYR A 23 -11.84 8.36 6.76
N LEU A 24 -11.80 7.07 6.42
CA LEU A 24 -10.58 6.41 5.97
C LEU A 24 -10.04 7.07 4.69
N GLY A 25 -10.93 7.39 3.74
CA GLY A 25 -10.57 8.10 2.51
C GLY A 25 -9.98 9.48 2.75
N GLU A 26 -10.51 10.23 3.72
CA GLU A 26 -9.99 11.53 4.13
C GLU A 26 -8.59 11.42 4.76
N LYS A 27 -8.36 10.43 5.63
CA LYS A 27 -7.12 10.26 6.39
C LYS A 27 -6.01 9.58 5.57
N ILE A 28 -6.32 8.49 4.90
CA ILE A 28 -5.34 7.66 4.17
C ILE A 28 -5.14 8.18 2.73
N GLY A 29 -6.14 8.91 2.18
CA GLY A 29 -6.32 9.10 0.75
C GLY A 29 -6.96 7.84 0.15
N TYR A 30 -7.53 7.94 -1.05
CA TYR A 30 -8.16 6.79 -1.72
C TYR A 30 -7.10 5.88 -2.38
N TYR A 31 -6.20 5.33 -1.54
CA TYR A 31 -5.15 4.38 -1.93
C TYR A 31 -5.27 3.11 -1.08
N CYS A 32 -4.94 1.99 -1.68
CA CYS A 32 -4.87 0.72 -0.96
C CYS A 32 -3.75 0.78 0.09
N SER A 33 -4.05 0.50 1.35
CA SER A 33 -3.08 0.53 2.46
C SER A 33 -1.92 -0.46 2.27
N TYR A 34 -2.12 -1.52 1.46
CA TYR A 34 -1.10 -2.54 1.23
C TYR A 34 -0.24 -2.30 -0.03
N CYS A 35 -0.85 -2.07 -1.18
CA CYS A 35 -0.13 -2.00 -2.45
C CYS A 35 -0.03 -0.60 -3.04
N GLU A 36 -0.64 0.40 -2.38
CA GLU A 36 -0.67 1.81 -2.77
C GLU A 36 -1.38 2.09 -4.11
N PHE A 37 -2.09 1.09 -4.63
CA PHE A 37 -2.89 1.24 -5.84
C PHE A 37 -4.01 2.28 -5.61
N PRO A 38 -4.22 3.24 -6.53
CA PRO A 38 -5.32 4.19 -6.41
C PRO A 38 -6.67 3.47 -6.56
N ILE A 39 -7.58 3.72 -5.60
CA ILE A 39 -8.88 3.03 -5.48
C ILE A 39 -10.06 4.00 -5.48
N LYS A 40 -9.90 5.17 -6.07
CA LYS A 40 -10.92 6.25 -6.07
C LYS A 40 -12.30 5.77 -6.54
N HIS A 41 -12.36 4.79 -7.46
CA HIS A 41 -13.62 4.31 -8.03
C HIS A 41 -14.25 3.13 -7.28
N VAL A 42 -13.43 2.29 -6.64
CA VAL A 42 -13.91 1.07 -5.96
C VAL A 42 -13.09 0.84 -4.68
N PRO A 43 -13.19 1.75 -3.70
CA PRO A 43 -12.55 1.55 -2.41
C PRO A 43 -13.32 0.49 -1.61
N GLU A 44 -12.59 -0.39 -0.96
CA GLU A 44 -13.15 -1.38 -0.02
C GLU A 44 -12.65 -1.08 1.39
N VAL A 45 -13.56 -1.10 2.37
CA VAL A 45 -13.16 -1.15 3.79
C VAL A 45 -12.74 -2.57 4.08
N GLU A 46 -11.51 -2.72 4.48
CA GLU A 46 -10.83 -3.98 4.73
C GLU A 46 -10.65 -4.18 6.24
N HIS A 47 -10.73 -5.41 6.71
CA HIS A 47 -10.54 -5.77 8.12
C HIS A 47 -9.16 -6.38 8.32
N VAL A 48 -8.30 -5.76 9.15
CA VAL A 48 -6.98 -6.26 9.52
C VAL A 48 -7.09 -7.70 10.02
N VAL A 49 -7.83 -7.93 11.08
CA VAL A 49 -8.27 -9.27 11.50
C VAL A 49 -9.59 -9.58 10.84
N SER A 50 -9.66 -10.70 10.13
CA SER A 50 -10.84 -11.08 9.35
C SER A 50 -12.10 -11.17 10.22
N LYS A 51 -13.18 -10.50 9.78
CA LYS A 51 -14.48 -10.55 10.44
C LYS A 51 -15.06 -11.98 10.58
N SER A 52 -14.73 -12.87 9.66
CA SER A 52 -15.17 -14.28 9.72
C SER A 52 -14.32 -15.13 10.67
N LYS A 53 -13.28 -14.56 11.24
CA LYS A 53 -12.31 -15.22 12.13
C LYS A 53 -12.20 -14.54 13.50
N GLY A 54 -13.20 -13.75 13.88
CA GLY A 54 -13.26 -13.12 15.20
C GLY A 54 -12.81 -11.67 15.25
N GLY A 55 -12.41 -11.07 14.13
CA GLY A 55 -12.09 -9.63 14.07
C GLY A 55 -13.34 -8.79 14.35
N ASP A 56 -13.19 -7.74 15.18
CA ASP A 56 -14.25 -6.78 15.41
C ASP A 56 -14.61 -6.07 14.11
N ILE A 57 -15.91 -6.11 13.77
CA ILE A 57 -16.42 -5.63 12.48
C ILE A 57 -16.43 -4.10 12.42
N THR A 58 -16.54 -3.44 13.55
CA THR A 58 -16.75 -1.99 13.65
C THR A 58 -15.63 -1.27 14.39
N ASP A 59 -14.66 -1.98 14.94
CA ASP A 59 -13.53 -1.35 15.59
C ASP A 59 -12.67 -0.61 14.54
N TRP A 60 -12.52 0.70 14.73
CA TRP A 60 -11.69 1.56 13.90
C TRP A 60 -10.26 1.04 13.73
N LYS A 61 -9.68 0.46 14.78
CA LYS A 61 -8.35 -0.12 14.74
C LYS A 61 -8.26 -1.30 13.76
N ASN A 62 -9.37 -2.02 13.58
CA ASN A 62 -9.46 -3.16 12.68
C ASN A 62 -9.82 -2.78 11.23
N LEU A 63 -9.95 -1.49 10.89
CA LEU A 63 -10.39 -1.03 9.56
C LEU A 63 -9.29 -0.30 8.81
N LEU A 64 -9.09 -0.68 7.55
CA LEU A 64 -8.19 -0.05 6.57
C LEU A 64 -8.91 0.13 5.22
N LEU A 65 -8.27 0.83 4.28
CA LEU A 65 -8.68 0.82 2.88
C LEU A 65 -7.89 -0.24 2.10
N GLY A 66 -8.60 -1.10 1.40
CA GLY A 66 -8.03 -2.14 0.54
C GLY A 66 -8.49 -2.00 -0.90
N CYS A 67 -7.64 -2.42 -1.84
CA CYS A 67 -8.11 -2.73 -3.19
C CYS A 67 -8.65 -4.16 -3.22
N LYS A 68 -9.53 -4.41 -4.19
CA LYS A 68 -10.13 -5.74 -4.37
C LYS A 68 -9.11 -6.88 -4.43
N TYR A 69 -7.93 -6.64 -5.02
CA TYR A 69 -6.89 -7.68 -5.14
C TYR A 69 -6.26 -8.01 -3.79
N CYS A 70 -5.82 -7.00 -3.02
CA CYS A 70 -5.22 -7.23 -1.69
C CYS A 70 -6.24 -7.84 -0.74
N ASN A 71 -7.46 -7.32 -0.70
CA ASN A 71 -8.54 -7.83 0.14
C ASN A 71 -8.87 -9.30 -0.22
N ALA A 72 -9.01 -9.63 -1.50
CA ALA A 72 -9.27 -11.00 -1.94
C ALA A 72 -8.11 -11.97 -1.65
N ARG A 73 -6.83 -11.51 -1.76
CA ARG A 73 -5.66 -12.35 -1.46
C ARG A 73 -5.52 -12.59 0.03
N LYS A 74 -5.67 -11.53 0.84
CA LYS A 74 -5.68 -11.65 2.29
C LYS A 74 -6.81 -12.56 2.77
N SER A 75 -8.02 -12.42 2.22
CA SER A 75 -9.17 -13.28 2.53
C SER A 75 -9.39 -13.43 4.05
N ALA A 76 -9.62 -14.65 4.53
CA ALA A 76 -9.82 -14.98 5.95
C ALA A 76 -8.57 -15.61 6.59
N ASN A 77 -7.38 -15.18 6.18
CA ASN A 77 -6.11 -15.73 6.68
C ASN A 77 -5.58 -15.05 7.93
N THR A 78 -6.26 -14.02 8.42
CA THR A 78 -5.89 -13.29 9.64
C THR A 78 -6.90 -13.54 10.76
N THR A 79 -6.40 -13.85 11.94
CA THR A 79 -7.15 -14.14 13.16
C THR A 79 -6.56 -13.34 14.32
N PRO A 80 -7.25 -13.20 15.47
CA PRO A 80 -6.66 -12.54 16.64
C PRO A 80 -5.37 -13.20 17.14
N GLU A 81 -5.23 -14.52 16.93
CA GLU A 81 -4.08 -15.30 17.42
C GLU A 81 -2.84 -15.11 16.55
N ASN A 82 -2.99 -14.76 15.25
CA ASN A 82 -1.87 -14.57 14.33
C ASN A 82 -1.69 -13.13 13.87
N ASP A 83 -2.37 -12.18 14.48
CA ASP A 83 -2.29 -10.76 14.11
C ASP A 83 -0.86 -10.21 14.25
N ASP A 84 -0.14 -10.65 15.27
CA ASP A 84 1.24 -10.26 15.53
C ASP A 84 2.27 -10.89 14.57
N ASP A 85 1.87 -11.83 13.73
CA ASP A 85 2.76 -12.45 12.72
C ASP A 85 2.98 -11.56 11.49
N PHE A 86 2.35 -10.41 11.43
CA PHE A 86 2.34 -9.51 10.28
C PHE A 86 2.82 -8.10 10.63
N LEU A 87 3.26 -7.36 9.59
CA LEU A 87 3.43 -5.91 9.68
C LEU A 87 2.20 -5.21 9.10
N TRP A 88 1.55 -4.40 9.92
CA TRP A 88 0.38 -3.63 9.51
C TRP A 88 0.74 -2.17 9.21
N PRO A 89 0.24 -1.61 8.10
CA PRO A 89 0.65 -0.27 7.67
C PRO A 89 0.22 0.86 8.61
N ASP A 90 -0.80 0.64 9.45
CA ASP A 90 -1.29 1.60 10.43
C ASP A 90 -0.68 1.43 11.84
N VAL A 91 0.12 0.39 12.03
CA VAL A 91 0.77 0.08 13.32
C VAL A 91 2.30 0.14 13.18
N ASN A 92 2.83 -0.37 12.07
CA ASN A 92 4.27 -0.58 11.88
C ASN A 92 4.85 0.38 10.86
N ASN A 93 6.16 0.65 10.94
CA ASN A 93 6.87 1.36 9.89
C ASN A 93 7.13 0.46 8.68
N THR A 94 6.12 0.27 7.85
CA THR A 94 6.20 -0.56 6.66
C THR A 94 7.02 0.06 5.51
N ALA A 95 7.44 1.34 5.61
CA ALA A 95 8.29 1.97 4.61
C ALA A 95 9.68 1.33 4.51
N ILE A 96 10.22 0.83 5.63
CA ILE A 96 11.52 0.17 5.67
C ILE A 96 11.46 -1.30 5.24
N ALA A 97 10.26 -1.90 5.28
CA ALA A 97 10.07 -3.33 5.07
C ALA A 97 10.21 -3.76 3.60
N TYR A 98 9.96 -2.84 2.67
CA TYR A 98 9.92 -3.17 1.25
C TYR A 98 10.70 -2.16 0.42
N LEU A 99 11.46 -2.68 -0.55
CA LEU A 99 12.09 -1.90 -1.60
C LEU A 99 11.44 -2.21 -2.95
N TYR A 100 11.60 -1.29 -3.91
CA TYR A 100 10.99 -1.42 -5.23
C TYR A 100 12.09 -1.31 -6.30
N GLU A 101 12.38 -2.43 -6.96
CA GLU A 101 13.32 -2.47 -8.08
C GLU A 101 12.56 -2.41 -9.40
N ASN A 102 12.72 -1.34 -10.15
CA ASN A 102 11.98 -1.10 -11.40
C ASN A 102 10.45 -1.26 -11.24
N GLY A 103 9.91 -0.83 -10.09
CA GLY A 103 8.50 -0.99 -9.74
C GLY A 103 8.11 -2.36 -9.18
N TYR A 104 9.05 -3.33 -9.13
CA TYR A 104 8.80 -4.65 -8.54
C TYR A 104 9.12 -4.63 -7.03
N PRO A 105 8.16 -4.94 -6.15
CA PRO A 105 8.38 -4.96 -4.71
C PRO A 105 9.16 -6.19 -4.27
N LYS A 106 10.06 -5.99 -3.33
CA LYS A 106 10.81 -7.04 -2.62
C LYS A 106 10.85 -6.75 -1.14
N VAL A 107 10.97 -7.77 -0.32
CA VAL A 107 11.28 -7.59 1.10
C VAL A 107 12.70 -7.04 1.22
N ASN A 108 12.89 -6.01 2.03
CA ASN A 108 14.20 -5.38 2.29
C ASN A 108 14.98 -6.16 3.35
N GLU A 109 15.32 -7.41 3.01
CA GLU A 109 15.91 -8.37 3.95
C GLU A 109 17.16 -7.84 4.64
N GLN A 110 18.04 -7.16 3.88
CA GLN A 110 19.28 -6.64 4.43
C GLN A 110 19.00 -5.64 5.56
N LEU A 111 18.20 -4.61 5.29
CA LEU A 111 17.90 -3.58 6.29
C LEU A 111 17.16 -4.17 7.49
N LEU A 112 16.21 -5.09 7.25
CA LEU A 112 15.44 -5.69 8.33
C LEU A 112 16.31 -6.56 9.26
N MET A 113 17.29 -7.30 8.71
CA MET A 113 18.26 -8.07 9.50
C MET A 113 19.26 -7.17 10.23
N GLU A 114 19.62 -6.00 9.68
CA GLU A 114 20.45 -5.02 10.37
C GLU A 114 19.71 -4.38 11.56
N LEU A 115 18.39 -4.12 11.42
CA LEU A 115 17.56 -3.54 12.47
C LEU A 115 17.15 -4.55 13.53
N ASP A 116 16.90 -5.76 13.12
CA ASP A 116 16.53 -6.88 14.01
C ASP A 116 17.27 -8.16 13.62
N PRO A 117 18.44 -8.41 14.25
CA PRO A 117 19.23 -9.61 14.00
C PRO A 117 18.54 -10.93 14.41
N THR A 118 17.45 -10.90 15.17
CA THR A 118 16.67 -12.11 15.49
C THR A 118 15.93 -12.64 14.28
N GLY A 119 15.65 -11.76 13.28
CA GLY A 119 14.93 -12.08 12.06
C GLY A 119 13.40 -12.01 12.19
N GLU A 120 12.86 -11.71 13.36
CA GLU A 120 11.42 -11.60 13.57
C GLU A 120 10.79 -10.52 12.69
N LEU A 121 11.43 -9.35 12.61
CA LEU A 121 10.94 -8.25 11.76
C LEU A 121 10.93 -8.62 10.27
N LYS A 122 11.95 -9.35 9.79
CA LYS A 122 12.01 -9.88 8.44
C LYS A 122 10.90 -10.90 8.18
N GLU A 123 10.66 -11.80 9.13
CA GLU A 123 9.61 -12.81 9.04
C GLU A 123 8.23 -12.14 8.92
N LYS A 124 7.90 -11.20 9.79
CA LYS A 124 6.65 -10.43 9.74
C LYS A 124 6.48 -9.69 8.40
N ALA A 125 7.55 -9.07 7.90
CA ALA A 125 7.53 -8.40 6.59
C ALA A 125 7.24 -9.40 5.45
N THR A 126 7.87 -10.57 5.49
CA THR A 126 7.67 -11.64 4.52
C THR A 126 6.24 -12.17 4.57
N ASN A 127 5.72 -12.40 5.78
CA ASN A 127 4.36 -12.86 5.99
C ASN A 127 3.33 -11.88 5.39
N THR A 128 3.49 -10.58 5.63
CA THR A 128 2.61 -9.56 5.02
C THR A 128 2.74 -9.53 3.50
N TYR A 129 3.97 -9.61 2.98
CA TYR A 129 4.22 -9.65 1.54
C TYR A 129 3.50 -10.82 0.87
N GLU A 130 3.57 -12.01 1.47
CA GLU A 130 2.91 -13.22 0.97
C GLU A 130 1.40 -13.19 1.19
N LEU A 131 0.93 -12.66 2.32
CA LEU A 131 -0.50 -12.54 2.65
C LEU A 131 -1.28 -11.82 1.56
N VAL A 132 -0.77 -10.67 1.09
CA VAL A 132 -1.42 -9.87 0.06
C VAL A 132 -0.89 -10.15 -1.35
N LYS A 133 0.03 -11.11 -1.49
CA LYS A 133 0.73 -11.42 -2.74
C LYS A 133 1.27 -10.15 -3.42
N LEU A 134 2.05 -9.36 -2.66
CA LEU A 134 2.49 -8.04 -3.10
C LEU A 134 3.34 -8.10 -4.37
N GLY A 135 4.18 -9.13 -4.52
CA GLY A 135 5.03 -9.39 -5.67
C GLY A 135 4.37 -10.24 -6.77
N ASN A 136 3.03 -10.39 -6.79
CA ASN A 136 2.38 -11.21 -7.81
C ASN A 136 2.72 -10.72 -9.22
N VAL A 137 3.18 -11.65 -10.06
CA VAL A 137 3.36 -11.45 -11.50
C VAL A 137 2.16 -12.08 -12.19
N PRO A 138 1.29 -11.28 -12.84
CA PRO A 138 0.06 -11.82 -13.41
C PRO A 138 0.35 -12.74 -14.60
N ASP A 139 -0.28 -13.91 -14.63
CA ASP A 139 -0.30 -14.76 -15.82
C ASP A 139 -1.48 -14.35 -16.72
N LEU A 140 -1.19 -13.44 -17.64
CA LEU A 140 -2.20 -12.93 -18.57
C LEU A 140 -2.76 -14.02 -19.49
N SER A 141 -2.00 -15.08 -19.75
CA SER A 141 -2.45 -16.21 -20.58
C SER A 141 -3.56 -17.02 -19.91
N LYS A 142 -3.61 -16.99 -18.58
CA LYS A 142 -4.66 -17.61 -17.75
C LYS A 142 -5.78 -16.65 -17.34
N GLY A 143 -5.77 -15.43 -17.89
CA GLY A 143 -6.78 -14.41 -17.58
C GLY A 143 -6.64 -13.80 -16.19
N ASP A 144 -5.44 -13.81 -15.59
CA ASP A 144 -5.19 -13.09 -14.34
C ASP A 144 -5.46 -11.60 -14.52
N LYS A 145 -6.33 -11.06 -13.67
CA LYS A 145 -6.77 -9.67 -13.72
C LYS A 145 -5.99 -8.76 -12.76
N ASP A 146 -4.96 -9.27 -12.10
CA ASP A 146 -4.14 -8.47 -11.19
C ASP A 146 -3.26 -7.49 -11.98
N ARG A 147 -3.61 -6.20 -11.92
CA ARG A 147 -2.90 -5.13 -12.65
C ARG A 147 -1.85 -4.42 -11.81
N ARG A 148 -1.69 -4.77 -10.53
CA ARG A 148 -0.83 -4.04 -9.59
C ARG A 148 0.61 -3.90 -10.06
N LEU A 149 1.19 -4.96 -10.63
CA LEU A 149 2.56 -4.91 -11.17
C LEU A 149 2.66 -3.99 -12.38
N ILE A 150 1.71 -4.09 -13.30
CA ILE A 150 1.68 -3.28 -14.54
C ILE A 150 1.58 -1.80 -14.18
N GLU A 151 0.67 -1.45 -13.27
CA GLU A 151 0.48 -0.06 -12.84
C GLU A 151 1.69 0.51 -12.10
N ARG A 152 2.34 -0.29 -11.22
CA ARG A 152 3.59 0.13 -10.58
C ARG A 152 4.73 0.35 -11.58
N ASN A 153 4.88 -0.55 -12.56
CA ASN A 153 5.86 -0.37 -13.62
C ASN A 153 5.58 0.89 -14.43
N THR A 154 4.32 1.14 -14.78
CA THR A 154 3.92 2.36 -15.50
C THR A 154 4.28 3.61 -14.69
N ALA A 155 3.97 3.63 -13.38
CA ALA A 155 4.31 4.74 -12.48
C ALA A 155 5.84 4.93 -12.37
N TYR A 156 6.58 3.84 -12.23
CA TYR A 156 8.04 3.86 -12.18
C TYR A 156 8.67 4.47 -13.45
N TYR A 157 8.26 4.00 -14.63
CA TYR A 157 8.82 4.51 -15.88
C TYR A 157 8.44 5.96 -16.14
N LYS A 158 7.21 6.37 -15.83
CA LYS A 158 6.81 7.79 -15.88
C LYS A 158 7.67 8.67 -14.96
N ALA A 159 7.89 8.22 -13.72
CA ALA A 159 8.73 8.95 -12.77
C ALA A 159 10.19 9.03 -13.27
N LYS A 160 10.71 7.96 -13.85
CA LYS A 160 12.05 7.93 -14.43
C LYS A 160 12.18 8.89 -15.61
N GLU A 161 11.26 8.84 -16.57
CA GLU A 161 11.21 9.76 -17.71
C GLU A 161 11.13 11.23 -17.24
N SER A 162 10.30 11.51 -16.22
CA SER A 162 10.17 12.84 -15.64
C SER A 162 11.46 13.30 -15.00
N LEU A 163 12.18 12.43 -14.27
CA LEU A 163 13.48 12.73 -13.68
C LEU A 163 14.53 12.97 -14.76
N ASP A 164 14.60 12.11 -15.77
CA ASP A 164 15.54 12.25 -16.88
C ASP A 164 15.30 13.58 -17.62
N GLY A 165 14.04 13.91 -17.91
CA GLY A 165 13.66 15.20 -18.50
C GLY A 165 14.08 16.38 -17.64
N TRP A 166 13.87 16.31 -16.33
CA TRP A 166 14.31 17.34 -15.38
C TRP A 166 15.82 17.54 -15.38
N LEU A 167 16.57 16.43 -15.37
CA LEU A 167 18.04 16.47 -15.37
C LEU A 167 18.61 17.05 -16.69
N HIS A 168 18.00 16.74 -17.84
CA HIS A 168 18.40 17.32 -19.12
C HIS A 168 18.11 18.80 -19.23
N MET A 169 17.11 19.31 -18.51
CA MET A 169 16.72 20.73 -18.52
C MET A 169 17.43 21.57 -17.44
N LYS A 170 18.45 21.05 -16.77
CA LYS A 170 19.14 21.79 -15.68
C LYS A 170 19.71 23.17 -16.13
N ASP A 171 20.10 23.29 -17.39
CA ASP A 171 20.65 24.51 -17.99
C ASP A 171 19.60 25.33 -18.81
N ALA A 172 18.33 24.91 -18.78
CA ALA A 172 17.24 25.61 -19.45
C ALA A 172 16.78 26.84 -18.65
N PRO A 173 16.16 27.85 -19.30
CA PRO A 173 15.58 29.00 -18.62
C PRO A 173 14.60 28.56 -17.50
N ASP A 174 14.58 29.30 -16.39
CA ASP A 174 13.78 28.98 -15.21
C ASP A 174 12.29 28.80 -15.51
N SER A 175 11.75 29.56 -16.46
CA SER A 175 10.33 29.44 -16.86
C SER A 175 10.00 28.05 -17.39
N TYR A 176 10.86 27.45 -18.20
CA TYR A 176 10.66 26.07 -18.71
C TYR A 176 10.79 25.02 -17.61
N ARG A 177 11.73 25.23 -16.69
CA ARG A 177 11.92 24.33 -15.55
C ARG A 177 10.71 24.35 -14.62
N GLU A 178 10.15 25.52 -14.32
CA GLU A 178 8.96 25.64 -13.48
C GLU A 178 7.72 25.01 -14.16
N ASP A 179 7.58 25.14 -15.47
CA ASP A 179 6.46 24.49 -16.18
C ASP A 179 6.60 22.96 -16.20
N LEU A 180 7.80 22.42 -16.40
CA LEU A 180 8.06 20.99 -16.30
C LEU A 180 7.80 20.48 -14.88
N LYS A 181 8.23 21.23 -13.86
CA LYS A 181 7.95 20.89 -12.46
C LYS A 181 6.46 20.81 -12.16
N LYS A 182 5.66 21.77 -12.66
CA LYS A 182 4.20 21.75 -12.54
C LYS A 182 3.61 20.50 -13.20
N GLN A 183 4.06 20.17 -14.44
CA GLN A 183 3.62 18.96 -15.14
C GLN A 183 3.93 17.67 -14.35
N ILE A 184 5.15 17.56 -13.81
CA ILE A 184 5.55 16.41 -12.98
C ILE A 184 4.64 16.29 -11.76
N ILE A 185 4.39 17.40 -11.04
CA ILE A 185 3.50 17.39 -9.87
C ILE A 185 2.07 16.98 -10.26
N MET A 186 1.52 17.51 -11.36
CA MET A 186 0.17 17.18 -11.83
C MET A 186 0.02 15.71 -12.25
N THR A 187 1.10 15.08 -12.71
CA THR A 187 1.07 13.67 -13.14
C THR A 187 1.35 12.68 -12.01
N ALA A 188 1.87 13.18 -10.87
CA ALA A 188 2.16 12.36 -9.68
C ALA A 188 0.97 12.29 -8.70
N LEU A 189 -0.05 13.13 -8.88
CA LEU A 189 -1.30 13.16 -8.09
C LEU A 189 -2.42 12.35 -8.76
#